data_c22214c2dd6246361c887023f1e62788
#
_entry.id   c22214c2dd6246361c887023f1e62788
#
_cell.length_a   1.000
_cell.length_b   1.000
_cell.length_c   1.000
_cell.angle_alpha   90.00
_cell.angle_beta   90.00
_cell.angle_gamma   90.00
#
_symmetry.space_group_name_H-M   'P 1'
#
loop_
_entity.id
_entity.type
_entity.pdbx_description
1 polymer ?
#
loop_
_entity_poly.entity_id
_entity_poly.type
_entity_poly.pdbx_seq_one_letter_code
_entity_poly.pdbx_strand_id
1 'polypeptide(L)'
;MLRLPRLLLLPLLALAASLIYFTSSAQEKSSKPDFDMTASYIEACSCDMFCPCYFNTHSTDHMDEHHMDAHFCRANLVLKVDKGYYKETKLDGSKVWIATDLGSDWSTGKDSWLVVNFDPSVSKEQQAALADILGQLYPIPWQKKGVETAAFSWNVDTKTGVAHAKMNNGNGEVLLERVGGNNPNHEVVVHNLKYWGAQSNDGFRMWKSKHEAFEGDGHKFSYDGTNGFLITIHFSGSAKPVSAD
;
A
#
# COMPACT_ATOMS: atom_id res chain seq x y z
N MET A 1 -36.06 70.05 51.75
CA MET A 1 -34.66 69.72 51.98
C MET A 1 -34.50 68.22 51.94
N LEU A 2 -34.12 67.65 50.82
CA LEU A 2 -33.73 66.20 50.73
C LEU A 2 -32.43 66.15 49.92
N ARG A 3 -31.41 65.71 50.57
CA ARG A 3 -30.07 65.47 50.00
C ARG A 3 -30.07 64.09 49.29
N LEU A 4 -29.85 64.01 47.99
CA LEU A 4 -29.55 62.76 47.30
C LEU A 4 -28.08 62.45 47.48
N PRO A 5 -27.72 61.16 47.75
CA PRO A 5 -26.34 60.77 47.87
C PRO A 5 -25.73 60.52 46.48
N ARG A 6 -24.57 61.12 46.27
CA ARG A 6 -23.63 60.80 45.18
C ARG A 6 -22.95 59.46 45.52
N LEU A 7 -23.49 58.37 45.04
CA LEU A 7 -22.75 57.10 44.99
C LEU A 7 -23.45 56.25 43.93
N LEU A 8 -22.73 55.92 42.87
CA LEU A 8 -22.96 54.79 41.92
C LEU A 8 -22.61 55.16 40.48
N LEU A 9 -21.33 55.53 40.28
CA LEU A 9 -20.79 55.68 38.91
C LEU A 9 -19.35 55.18 38.82
N LEU A 10 -19.06 54.00 39.36
CA LEU A 10 -17.73 53.41 39.25
C LEU A 10 -17.70 51.87 39.42
N PRO A 11 -18.50 51.12 38.68
CA PRO A 11 -17.99 49.81 38.27
C PRO A 11 -18.34 49.40 36.82
N LEU A 12 -18.52 50.31 35.86
CA LEU A 12 -18.83 49.91 34.49
C LEU A 12 -17.62 49.91 33.55
N LEU A 13 -16.44 50.29 34.03
CA LEU A 13 -15.19 50.29 33.24
C LEU A 13 -14.28 49.08 33.44
N ALA A 14 -14.61 48.19 34.37
CA ALA A 14 -13.79 47.02 34.65
C ALA A 14 -14.24 45.73 33.89
N LEU A 15 -15.37 45.76 33.16
CA LEU A 15 -15.90 44.59 32.47
C LEU A 15 -15.59 44.53 30.96
N ALA A 16 -14.93 45.54 30.41
CA ALA A 16 -14.58 45.59 28.99
C ALA A 16 -13.15 45.13 28.67
N ALA A 17 -12.34 44.79 29.67
CA ALA A 17 -10.93 44.44 29.50
C ALA A 17 -10.64 42.93 29.53
N SER A 18 -11.63 42.05 29.70
CA SER A 18 -11.43 40.62 29.86
C SER A 18 -11.92 39.73 28.68
N LEU A 19 -12.23 40.32 27.53
CA LEU A 19 -12.73 39.59 26.37
C LEU A 19 -11.79 39.63 25.15
N ILE A 20 -10.52 39.98 25.35
CA ILE A 20 -9.50 39.75 24.31
C ILE A 20 -8.63 38.54 24.77
N TYR A 21 -9.25 37.39 25.00
CA TYR A 21 -8.56 36.15 24.79
C TYR A 21 -8.40 36.00 23.28
N PHE A 22 -7.23 36.42 22.78
CA PHE A 22 -6.75 35.95 21.51
C PHE A 22 -6.71 34.41 21.61
N THR A 23 -7.72 33.73 21.06
CA THR A 23 -7.57 32.38 20.58
C THR A 23 -6.59 32.49 19.43
N SER A 24 -5.30 32.48 19.75
CA SER A 24 -4.25 32.12 18.83
C SER A 24 -4.49 30.64 18.55
N SER A 25 -5.42 30.32 17.65
CA SER A 25 -5.42 29.07 16.97
C SER A 25 -4.11 29.07 16.20
N ALA A 26 -3.10 28.44 16.80
CA ALA A 26 -1.93 28.01 16.07
C ALA A 26 -2.48 27.12 14.95
N GLN A 27 -2.65 27.72 13.77
CA GLN A 27 -2.89 26.98 12.55
C GLN A 27 -1.63 26.13 12.40
N GLU A 28 -1.71 24.84 12.79
CA GLU A 28 -0.64 23.90 12.48
C GLU A 28 -0.39 24.06 10.99
N LYS A 29 0.75 24.65 10.67
CA LYS A 29 1.25 24.67 9.32
C LYS A 29 1.44 23.20 9.00
N SER A 30 0.49 22.61 8.27
CA SER A 30 0.64 21.27 7.71
C SER A 30 1.94 21.28 6.91
N SER A 31 3.01 20.79 7.53
CA SER A 31 4.27 20.63 6.83
C SER A 31 4.04 19.64 5.70
N LYS A 32 4.53 19.98 4.50
CA LYS A 32 4.51 19.05 3.37
C LYS A 32 5.06 17.71 3.86
N PRO A 33 4.41 16.56 3.59
CA PRO A 33 4.94 15.27 3.98
C PRO A 33 6.32 15.03 3.34
N ASP A 34 7.18 14.25 4.00
CA ASP A 34 8.50 13.93 3.47
C ASP A 34 8.41 13.07 2.20
N PHE A 35 7.34 12.28 2.09
CA PHE A 35 7.02 11.56 0.88
C PHE A 35 5.52 11.60 0.57
N ASP A 36 5.21 11.51 -0.71
CA ASP A 36 3.87 11.37 -1.24
C ASP A 36 3.94 10.51 -2.51
N MET A 37 3.14 9.45 -2.58
CA MET A 37 3.19 8.47 -3.65
C MET A 37 1.79 8.02 -4.05
N THR A 38 1.52 8.09 -5.35
CA THR A 38 0.41 7.37 -6.00
C THR A 38 1.01 6.26 -6.85
N ALA A 39 0.58 5.03 -6.61
CA ALA A 39 1.10 3.86 -7.31
C ALA A 39 -0.02 2.91 -7.73
N SER A 40 0.10 2.38 -8.95
CA SER A 40 -0.80 1.38 -9.52
C SER A 40 -0.18 -0.02 -9.39
N TYR A 41 -1.00 -0.99 -9.00
CA TYR A 41 -0.60 -2.38 -8.77
C TYR A 41 -1.31 -3.35 -9.71
N ILE A 42 -0.56 -4.35 -10.16
CA ILE A 42 -1.05 -5.64 -10.64
C ILE A 42 -0.72 -6.62 -9.52
N GLU A 43 -1.73 -7.17 -8.85
CA GLU A 43 -1.53 -8.05 -7.70
C GLU A 43 -2.22 -9.39 -7.92
N ALA A 44 -1.50 -10.48 -7.63
CA ALA A 44 -2.01 -11.84 -7.63
C ALA A 44 -1.55 -12.56 -6.37
N CYS A 45 -2.36 -13.46 -5.84
CA CYS A 45 -1.97 -14.30 -4.71
C CYS A 45 -2.58 -15.70 -4.78
N SER A 46 -1.96 -16.63 -4.07
CA SER A 46 -2.30 -18.06 -4.02
C SER A 46 -3.70 -18.37 -3.52
N CYS A 47 -4.37 -17.43 -2.84
CA CYS A 47 -5.70 -17.63 -2.27
C CYS A 47 -6.80 -17.71 -3.34
N ASP A 48 -7.94 -18.28 -3.00
CA ASP A 48 -9.16 -18.11 -3.79
C ASP A 48 -9.63 -16.65 -3.78
N MET A 49 -10.39 -16.25 -4.77
CA MET A 49 -10.95 -14.92 -4.84
C MET A 49 -12.13 -14.79 -3.87
N PHE A 50 -12.18 -13.86 -2.95
CA PHE A 50 -11.29 -12.74 -2.76
C PHE A 50 -10.43 -12.94 -1.50
N CYS A 51 -9.16 -12.48 -1.55
CA CYS A 51 -8.14 -12.68 -0.55
C CYS A 51 -8.59 -12.36 0.90
N PRO A 52 -8.59 -13.30 1.83
CA PRO A 52 -9.03 -13.10 3.22
C PRO A 52 -8.11 -12.19 4.02
N CYS A 53 -6.85 -12.02 3.61
CA CYS A 53 -5.83 -11.21 4.32
C CYS A 53 -6.23 -9.73 4.50
N TYR A 54 -7.18 -9.24 3.71
CA TYR A 54 -7.74 -7.89 3.86
C TYR A 54 -8.85 -7.79 4.91
N PHE A 55 -9.33 -8.90 5.45
CA PHE A 55 -10.41 -8.98 6.43
C PHE A 55 -9.96 -9.52 7.78
N ASN A 56 -8.85 -10.25 7.80
CA ASN A 56 -8.25 -10.84 9.00
C ASN A 56 -6.74 -11.03 8.83
N THR A 57 -6.04 -11.57 9.85
CA THR A 57 -4.59 -11.76 9.80
C THR A 57 -4.15 -13.14 9.34
N HIS A 58 -5.10 -14.04 9.06
CA HIS A 58 -4.81 -15.44 8.75
C HIS A 58 -4.88 -15.71 7.24
N SER A 59 -3.94 -16.50 6.77
CA SER A 59 -3.95 -17.06 5.41
C SER A 59 -5.02 -18.12 5.26
N THR A 60 -5.47 -18.32 4.02
CA THR A 60 -6.37 -19.43 3.67
C THR A 60 -5.62 -20.75 3.80
N ASP A 61 -6.38 -21.81 4.15
CA ASP A 61 -5.90 -23.19 4.08
C ASP A 61 -5.69 -23.56 2.61
N HIS A 62 -4.50 -24.07 2.30
CA HIS A 62 -4.20 -24.62 0.99
C HIS A 62 -4.10 -26.14 1.09
N MET A 63 -4.85 -26.82 0.24
CA MET A 63 -4.73 -28.29 0.07
C MET A 63 -3.52 -28.56 -0.83
N ASP A 64 -2.38 -28.86 -0.24
CA ASP A 64 -1.20 -29.38 -0.94
C ASP A 64 -1.24 -30.91 -0.85
N GLU A 65 -0.87 -31.61 -1.92
CA GLU A 65 -0.84 -33.10 -1.96
C GLU A 65 0.04 -33.72 -0.87
N HIS A 66 0.90 -32.94 -0.23
CA HIS A 66 1.87 -33.38 0.78
C HIS A 66 1.66 -32.78 2.18
N HIS A 67 0.86 -31.72 2.32
CA HIS A 67 0.62 -31.04 3.60
C HIS A 67 -0.83 -30.61 3.74
N MET A 68 -1.62 -31.42 4.43
CA MET A 68 -3.07 -31.20 4.63
C MET A 68 -3.43 -29.94 5.46
N ASP A 69 -2.42 -29.21 6.00
CA ASP A 69 -2.63 -28.04 6.86
C ASP A 69 -1.64 -26.90 6.55
N ALA A 70 -1.28 -26.70 5.28
CA ALA A 70 -0.37 -25.61 4.93
C ALA A 70 -1.10 -24.28 4.83
N HIS A 71 -0.94 -23.43 5.84
CA HIS A 71 -1.43 -22.06 5.85
C HIS A 71 -0.33 -21.12 5.31
N PHE A 72 -0.52 -20.59 4.13
CA PHE A 72 0.38 -19.62 3.54
C PHE A 72 -0.39 -18.62 2.64
N CYS A 73 0.21 -17.48 2.36
CA CYS A 73 -0.30 -16.54 1.37
C CYS A 73 0.87 -16.04 0.53
N ARG A 74 1.14 -16.73 -0.57
CA ARG A 74 2.17 -16.32 -1.54
C ARG A 74 1.57 -15.39 -2.56
N ALA A 75 2.28 -14.32 -2.85
CA ALA A 75 1.76 -13.27 -3.71
C ALA A 75 2.85 -12.60 -4.53
N ASN A 76 2.44 -12.07 -5.68
CA ASN A 76 3.18 -11.13 -6.49
C ASN A 76 2.46 -9.77 -6.47
N LEU A 77 3.14 -8.72 -5.99
CA LEU A 77 2.68 -7.36 -6.00
C LEU A 77 3.58 -6.56 -6.95
N VAL A 78 3.09 -6.27 -8.15
CA VAL A 78 3.89 -5.58 -9.17
C VAL A 78 3.40 -4.14 -9.30
N LEU A 79 4.17 -3.21 -8.73
CA LEU A 79 3.79 -1.81 -8.67
C LEU A 79 4.57 -0.95 -9.66
N LYS A 80 3.90 0.10 -10.13
CA LYS A 80 4.48 1.23 -10.84
C LYS A 80 4.06 2.52 -10.13
N VAL A 81 5.03 3.35 -9.78
CA VAL A 81 4.77 4.68 -9.25
C VAL A 81 4.29 5.58 -10.39
N ASP A 82 3.02 6.01 -10.33
CA ASP A 82 2.45 6.92 -11.32
C ASP A 82 2.93 8.34 -11.09
N LYS A 83 2.97 8.75 -9.81
CA LYS A 83 3.50 10.03 -9.37
C LYS A 83 3.97 9.92 -7.92
N GLY A 84 5.14 10.48 -7.62
CA GLY A 84 5.62 10.48 -6.24
C GLY A 84 6.96 11.15 -6.06
N TYR A 85 7.23 11.45 -4.80
CA TYR A 85 8.53 11.94 -4.34
C TYR A 85 8.82 11.40 -2.92
N TYR A 86 10.09 11.38 -2.59
CA TYR A 86 10.60 11.16 -1.24
C TYR A 86 11.68 12.21 -0.98
N LYS A 87 11.38 13.19 -0.11
CA LYS A 87 12.19 14.41 0.05
C LYS A 87 12.43 15.07 -1.32
N GLU A 88 13.68 15.16 -1.76
CA GLU A 88 14.05 15.72 -3.07
C GLU A 88 14.10 14.67 -4.19
N THR A 89 13.95 13.38 -3.84
CA THR A 89 14.04 12.29 -4.81
C THR A 89 12.70 12.08 -5.50
N LYS A 90 12.65 12.26 -6.82
CA LYS A 90 11.47 11.98 -7.64
C LYS A 90 11.33 10.48 -7.87
N LEU A 91 10.12 9.94 -7.75
CA LEU A 91 9.84 8.51 -7.85
C LEU A 91 9.00 8.13 -9.08
N ASP A 92 8.51 9.11 -9.86
CA ASP A 92 7.64 8.88 -11.02
C ASP A 92 8.23 7.83 -11.97
N GLY A 93 7.43 6.86 -12.36
CA GLY A 93 7.80 5.80 -13.29
C GLY A 93 8.63 4.66 -12.69
N SER A 94 9.05 4.77 -11.43
CA SER A 94 9.76 3.68 -10.75
C SER A 94 8.89 2.43 -10.70
N LYS A 95 9.48 1.26 -11.00
CA LYS A 95 8.81 -0.03 -10.96
C LYS A 95 9.45 -0.96 -9.94
N VAL A 96 8.62 -1.65 -9.17
CA VAL A 96 9.05 -2.62 -8.15
C VAL A 96 8.20 -3.87 -8.27
N TRP A 97 8.83 -5.03 -8.20
CA TRP A 97 8.17 -6.32 -8.08
C TRP A 97 8.44 -6.88 -6.68
N ILE A 98 7.38 -7.13 -5.94
CA ILE A 98 7.46 -7.74 -4.62
C ILE A 98 6.89 -9.16 -4.75
N ALA A 99 7.69 -10.17 -4.43
CA ALA A 99 7.22 -11.51 -4.20
C ALA A 99 7.27 -11.81 -2.71
N THR A 100 6.26 -12.48 -2.18
CA THR A 100 6.14 -12.65 -0.73
C THR A 100 5.38 -13.92 -0.36
N ASP A 101 5.61 -14.39 0.86
CA ASP A 101 4.71 -15.27 1.62
C ASP A 101 4.42 -14.59 2.96
N LEU A 102 3.15 -14.40 3.26
CA LEU A 102 2.72 -13.79 4.53
C LEU A 102 2.78 -14.78 5.71
N GLY A 103 3.07 -16.08 5.43
CA GLY A 103 2.96 -17.14 6.42
C GLY A 103 1.51 -17.43 6.82
N SER A 104 1.33 -18.13 7.92
CA SER A 104 -0.01 -18.49 8.42
C SER A 104 -0.77 -17.32 9.06
N ASP A 105 -0.04 -16.41 9.70
CA ASP A 105 -0.57 -15.20 10.35
C ASP A 105 0.42 -14.05 10.14
N TRP A 106 0.09 -13.12 9.25
CA TRP A 106 0.97 -12.02 8.89
C TRP A 106 1.24 -11.04 10.05
N SER A 107 0.38 -10.99 11.08
CA SER A 107 0.60 -10.12 12.24
C SER A 107 1.79 -10.55 13.09
N THR A 108 2.12 -11.84 13.06
CA THR A 108 3.28 -12.40 13.77
C THR A 108 4.54 -12.43 12.92
N GLY A 109 4.38 -12.41 11.60
CA GLY A 109 5.47 -12.60 10.63
C GLY A 109 6.07 -13.99 10.63
N LYS A 110 5.49 -14.96 11.34
CA LYS A 110 6.01 -16.32 11.38
C LYS A 110 6.00 -16.95 9.99
N ASP A 111 7.13 -17.52 9.60
CA ASP A 111 7.36 -18.14 8.28
C ASP A 111 7.21 -17.20 7.08
N SER A 112 7.15 -15.87 7.34
CA SER A 112 7.02 -14.87 6.30
C SER A 112 8.36 -14.57 5.60
N TRP A 113 8.28 -14.26 4.33
CA TRP A 113 9.42 -13.77 3.56
C TRP A 113 9.00 -12.73 2.52
N LEU A 114 9.94 -11.90 2.12
CA LEU A 114 9.78 -10.81 1.17
C LEU A 114 10.99 -10.74 0.25
N VAL A 115 10.79 -10.77 -1.05
CA VAL A 115 11.82 -10.49 -2.07
C VAL A 115 11.40 -9.29 -2.89
N VAL A 116 12.20 -8.23 -2.84
CA VAL A 116 11.95 -6.98 -3.57
C VAL A 116 12.87 -6.91 -4.78
N ASN A 117 12.30 -6.91 -5.98
CA ASN A 117 13.02 -6.73 -7.22
C ASN A 117 12.79 -5.31 -7.75
N PHE A 118 13.86 -4.51 -7.82
CA PHE A 118 13.81 -3.21 -8.47
C PHE A 118 14.08 -3.33 -9.97
N ASP A 119 13.30 -2.63 -10.80
CA ASP A 119 13.64 -2.50 -12.22
C ASP A 119 14.99 -1.78 -12.36
N PRO A 120 15.87 -2.17 -13.31
CA PRO A 120 17.19 -1.55 -13.48
C PRO A 120 17.16 -0.03 -13.74
N SER A 121 16.03 0.52 -14.16
CA SER A 121 15.86 1.97 -14.32
C SER A 121 15.73 2.74 -12.98
N VAL A 122 15.51 2.03 -11.86
CA VAL A 122 15.35 2.63 -10.53
C VAL A 122 16.72 2.88 -9.92
N SER A 123 17.08 4.15 -9.69
CA SER A 123 18.38 4.54 -9.11
C SER A 123 18.55 4.05 -7.67
N LYS A 124 19.76 4.04 -7.15
CA LYS A 124 20.02 3.64 -5.76
C LYS A 124 19.31 4.52 -4.73
N GLU A 125 19.21 5.82 -5.01
CA GLU A 125 18.49 6.79 -4.17
C GLU A 125 17.00 6.51 -4.18
N GLN A 126 16.43 6.19 -5.35
CA GLN A 126 15.03 5.78 -5.48
C GLN A 126 14.76 4.44 -4.79
N GLN A 127 15.68 3.46 -4.90
CA GLN A 127 15.58 2.17 -4.21
C GLN A 127 15.52 2.37 -2.69
N ALA A 128 16.40 3.20 -2.12
CA ALA A 128 16.41 3.50 -0.70
C ALA A 128 15.12 4.20 -0.24
N ALA A 129 14.65 5.17 -1.02
CA ALA A 129 13.39 5.87 -0.77
C ALA A 129 12.18 4.90 -0.80
N LEU A 130 12.09 4.06 -1.83
CA LEU A 130 11.02 3.07 -1.97
C LEU A 130 11.07 2.01 -0.89
N ALA A 131 12.27 1.59 -0.44
CA ALA A 131 12.41 0.65 0.66
C ALA A 131 11.81 1.20 1.97
N ASP A 132 12.04 2.48 2.29
CA ASP A 132 11.41 3.12 3.46
C ASP A 132 9.89 3.24 3.30
N ILE A 133 9.41 3.71 2.15
CA ILE A 133 7.96 3.83 1.87
C ILE A 133 7.28 2.46 1.97
N LEU A 134 7.81 1.43 1.32
CA LEU A 134 7.23 0.08 1.32
C LEU A 134 7.29 -0.58 2.70
N GLY A 135 8.36 -0.34 3.46
CA GLY A 135 8.45 -0.81 4.85
C GLY A 135 7.43 -0.16 5.78
N GLN A 136 6.94 1.04 5.46
CA GLN A 136 5.85 1.69 6.18
C GLN A 136 4.47 1.26 5.66
N LEU A 137 4.36 1.00 4.35
CA LEU A 137 3.12 0.55 3.72
C LEU A 137 2.75 -0.87 4.18
N TYR A 138 3.74 -1.76 4.28
CA TYR A 138 3.56 -3.16 4.71
C TYR A 138 4.17 -3.39 6.09
N PRO A 139 3.47 -3.07 7.19
CA PRO A 139 4.00 -3.15 8.55
C PRO A 139 4.00 -4.59 9.08
N ILE A 140 4.61 -5.50 8.32
CA ILE A 140 4.74 -6.92 8.65
C ILE A 140 6.14 -7.17 9.22
N PRO A 141 6.27 -7.91 10.33
CA PRO A 141 7.57 -8.26 10.90
C PRO A 141 8.22 -9.42 10.12
N TRP A 142 8.65 -9.15 8.88
CA TRP A 142 9.22 -10.14 7.96
C TRP A 142 10.40 -10.89 8.59
N GLN A 143 10.37 -12.23 8.55
CA GLN A 143 11.48 -13.05 9.02
C GLN A 143 12.67 -13.08 8.05
N LYS A 144 12.37 -13.08 6.74
CA LYS A 144 13.41 -13.05 5.69
C LYS A 144 13.13 -11.93 4.72
N LYS A 145 14.17 -11.27 4.26
CA LYS A 145 14.08 -10.21 3.26
C LYS A 145 15.21 -10.37 2.25
N GLY A 146 14.84 -10.38 0.98
CA GLY A 146 15.76 -10.37 -0.16
C GLY A 146 15.59 -9.09 -0.99
N VAL A 147 16.66 -8.63 -1.60
CA VAL A 147 16.63 -7.50 -2.56
C VAL A 147 17.41 -7.90 -3.80
N GLU A 148 16.74 -7.85 -4.93
CA GLU A 148 17.28 -8.21 -6.23
C GLU A 148 17.05 -7.09 -7.26
N THR A 149 17.53 -7.30 -8.46
CA THR A 149 17.28 -6.40 -9.60
C THR A 149 16.87 -7.24 -10.80
N ALA A 150 15.70 -6.94 -11.36
CA ALA A 150 15.20 -7.61 -12.56
C ALA A 150 14.46 -6.63 -13.45
N ALA A 151 14.72 -6.65 -14.75
CA ALA A 151 13.91 -5.93 -15.72
C ALA A 151 12.60 -6.65 -15.96
N PHE A 152 11.49 -5.92 -15.98
CA PHE A 152 10.17 -6.50 -16.25
C PHE A 152 9.24 -5.54 -16.96
N SER A 153 8.31 -6.11 -17.72
CA SER A 153 7.19 -5.39 -18.33
C SER A 153 6.07 -5.18 -17.29
N TRP A 154 5.32 -4.10 -17.46
CA TRP A 154 4.13 -3.79 -16.69
C TRP A 154 3.09 -3.20 -17.65
N ASN A 155 2.01 -3.89 -17.90
CA ASN A 155 0.99 -3.48 -18.86
C ASN A 155 -0.41 -3.79 -18.33
N VAL A 156 -1.32 -2.82 -18.48
CA VAL A 156 -2.76 -2.96 -18.20
C VAL A 156 -3.53 -2.47 -19.42
N ASP A 157 -4.23 -3.38 -20.09
CA ASP A 157 -5.12 -3.05 -21.20
C ASP A 157 -6.58 -3.20 -20.74
N THR A 158 -7.18 -2.09 -20.36
CA THR A 158 -8.58 -2.06 -19.92
C THR A 158 -9.59 -2.35 -21.03
N LYS A 159 -9.19 -2.23 -22.31
CA LYS A 159 -10.07 -2.54 -23.45
C LYS A 159 -10.22 -4.04 -23.64
N THR A 160 -9.12 -4.76 -23.64
CA THR A 160 -9.11 -6.23 -23.72
C THR A 160 -9.43 -6.90 -22.40
N GLY A 161 -9.29 -6.19 -21.27
CA GLY A 161 -9.45 -6.74 -19.93
C GLY A 161 -8.30 -7.66 -19.53
N VAL A 162 -7.07 -7.35 -19.97
CA VAL A 162 -5.86 -8.13 -19.65
C VAL A 162 -4.84 -7.23 -18.96
N ALA A 163 -4.31 -7.68 -17.81
CA ALA A 163 -3.14 -7.08 -17.19
C ALA A 163 -2.00 -8.12 -17.16
N HIS A 164 -0.81 -7.69 -17.52
CA HIS A 164 0.33 -8.58 -17.64
C HIS A 164 1.61 -7.90 -17.17
N ALA A 165 2.25 -8.51 -16.18
CA ALA A 165 3.60 -8.20 -15.77
C ALA A 165 4.47 -9.45 -15.95
N LYS A 166 5.70 -9.27 -16.50
CA LYS A 166 6.61 -10.38 -16.76
C LYS A 166 8.06 -9.97 -16.63
N MET A 167 8.83 -10.73 -15.86
CA MET A 167 10.28 -10.56 -15.79
C MET A 167 10.96 -11.04 -17.06
N ASN A 168 11.94 -10.28 -17.56
CA ASN A 168 12.63 -10.61 -18.82
C ASN A 168 13.45 -11.91 -18.73
N ASN A 169 13.90 -12.28 -17.52
CA ASN A 169 14.62 -13.53 -17.25
C ASN A 169 13.69 -14.75 -17.09
N GLY A 170 12.36 -14.54 -17.11
CA GLY A 170 11.37 -15.60 -16.93
C GLY A 170 11.07 -15.99 -15.49
N ASN A 171 11.70 -15.36 -14.51
CA ASN A 171 11.59 -15.70 -13.08
C ASN A 171 10.32 -15.18 -12.41
N GLY A 172 9.54 -14.34 -13.08
CA GLY A 172 8.28 -13.82 -12.54
C GLY A 172 7.27 -13.54 -13.65
N GLU A 173 6.03 -13.93 -13.41
CA GLU A 173 4.91 -13.64 -14.31
C GLU A 173 3.62 -13.45 -13.53
N VAL A 174 2.83 -12.45 -13.89
CA VAL A 174 1.46 -12.24 -13.42
C VAL A 174 0.60 -11.90 -14.61
N LEU A 175 -0.37 -12.75 -14.91
CA LEU A 175 -1.34 -12.57 -15.97
C LEU A 175 -2.74 -12.56 -15.36
N LEU A 176 -3.42 -11.41 -15.42
CA LEU A 176 -4.78 -11.25 -14.93
C LEU A 176 -5.76 -11.05 -16.07
N GLU A 177 -6.98 -11.55 -15.87
CA GLU A 177 -8.14 -11.24 -16.70
C GLU A 177 -9.25 -10.61 -15.86
N ARG A 178 -9.89 -9.57 -16.41
CA ARG A 178 -11.00 -8.89 -15.76
C ARG A 178 -12.16 -9.86 -15.46
N VAL A 179 -12.65 -9.83 -14.22
CA VAL A 179 -13.82 -10.61 -13.83
C VAL A 179 -15.08 -10.02 -14.48
N GLY A 180 -15.84 -10.86 -15.16
CA GLY A 180 -17.13 -10.49 -15.72
C GLY A 180 -18.18 -10.28 -14.62
N GLY A 181 -18.84 -9.12 -14.65
CA GLY A 181 -20.00 -8.83 -13.82
C GLY A 181 -21.31 -8.98 -14.59
N ASN A 182 -22.40 -8.54 -13.97
CA ASN A 182 -23.72 -8.49 -14.58
C ASN A 182 -23.75 -7.62 -15.85
N ASN A 183 -22.95 -6.55 -15.85
CA ASN A 183 -22.69 -5.72 -17.02
C ASN A 183 -21.23 -5.92 -17.45
N PRO A 184 -20.97 -6.56 -18.61
CA PRO A 184 -19.61 -6.85 -19.07
C PRO A 184 -18.78 -5.61 -19.36
N ASN A 185 -19.40 -4.43 -19.49
CA ASN A 185 -18.72 -3.16 -19.71
C ASN A 185 -18.25 -2.49 -18.39
N HIS A 186 -18.68 -3.01 -17.23
CA HIS A 186 -18.31 -2.48 -15.93
C HIS A 186 -17.41 -3.47 -15.19
N GLU A 187 -16.43 -2.94 -14.48
CA GLU A 187 -15.60 -3.74 -13.60
C GLU A 187 -16.33 -4.10 -12.31
N VAL A 188 -16.05 -5.27 -11.77
CA VAL A 188 -16.44 -5.62 -10.40
C VAL A 188 -15.43 -4.97 -9.46
N VAL A 189 -15.90 -4.11 -8.57
CA VAL A 189 -15.01 -3.33 -7.67
C VAL A 189 -15.49 -3.44 -6.23
N VAL A 190 -14.56 -3.75 -5.32
CA VAL A 190 -14.78 -3.67 -3.88
C VAL A 190 -14.28 -2.33 -3.38
N HIS A 191 -15.20 -1.47 -2.98
CA HIS A 191 -14.88 -0.14 -2.43
C HIS A 191 -14.82 -0.13 -0.92
N ASN A 192 -14.18 0.89 -0.37
CA ASN A 192 -14.07 1.15 1.07
C ASN A 192 -13.37 0.03 1.85
N LEU A 193 -12.54 -0.76 1.19
CA LEU A 193 -11.68 -1.73 1.83
C LEU A 193 -10.26 -1.15 1.91
N LYS A 194 -9.64 -1.25 3.10
CA LYS A 194 -8.30 -0.72 3.32
C LYS A 194 -7.25 -1.57 2.61
N TYR A 195 -6.32 -0.91 1.91
CA TYR A 195 -5.12 -1.54 1.38
C TYR A 195 -3.94 -1.24 2.32
N TRP A 196 -3.53 -2.21 3.12
CA TRP A 196 -2.40 -2.15 4.05
C TRP A 196 -2.32 -0.80 4.80
N GLY A 197 -1.17 -0.10 4.73
CA GLY A 197 -0.95 1.22 5.34
C GLY A 197 -1.44 2.42 4.53
N ALA A 198 -1.93 2.23 3.31
CA ALA A 198 -2.34 3.33 2.43
C ALA A 198 -3.47 4.18 3.02
N GLN A 199 -3.42 5.50 2.82
CA GLN A 199 -4.46 6.42 3.27
C GLN A 199 -5.74 6.30 2.43
N SER A 200 -5.60 6.06 1.12
CA SER A 200 -6.73 5.86 0.23
C SER A 200 -6.38 4.98 -0.97
N ASN A 201 -7.40 4.46 -1.63
CA ASN A 201 -7.30 3.71 -2.86
C ASN A 201 -8.54 3.92 -3.74
N ASP A 202 -8.44 3.53 -5.01
CA ASP A 202 -9.53 3.63 -6.00
C ASP A 202 -10.52 2.45 -5.96
N GLY A 203 -10.31 1.49 -5.05
CA GLY A 203 -11.05 0.25 -4.92
C GLY A 203 -10.31 -0.94 -5.56
N PHE A 204 -10.62 -2.12 -5.06
CA PHE A 204 -10.08 -3.38 -5.57
C PHE A 204 -10.85 -3.78 -6.81
N ARG A 205 -10.28 -3.58 -7.98
CA ARG A 205 -10.86 -3.98 -9.26
C ARG A 205 -10.56 -5.45 -9.49
N MET A 206 -11.60 -6.31 -9.48
CA MET A 206 -11.47 -7.75 -9.53
C MET A 206 -11.00 -8.22 -10.90
N TRP A 207 -9.78 -8.70 -10.96
CA TRP A 207 -9.14 -9.25 -12.14
C TRP A 207 -8.49 -10.57 -11.76
N LYS A 208 -9.18 -11.67 -12.03
CA LYS A 208 -8.74 -13.01 -11.64
C LYS A 208 -7.36 -13.35 -12.23
N SER A 209 -6.48 -13.90 -11.40
CA SER A 209 -5.21 -14.44 -11.85
C SER A 209 -5.43 -15.65 -12.76
N LYS A 210 -5.02 -15.55 -14.00
CA LYS A 210 -4.95 -16.70 -14.94
C LYS A 210 -3.69 -17.50 -14.68
N HIS A 211 -2.63 -16.77 -14.35
CA HIS A 211 -1.33 -17.34 -14.01
C HIS A 211 -0.55 -16.35 -13.16
N GLU A 212 0.11 -16.88 -12.12
CA GLU A 212 1.16 -16.19 -11.41
C GLU A 212 2.30 -17.14 -11.08
N ALA A 213 3.52 -16.66 -11.17
CA ALA A 213 4.72 -17.41 -10.83
C ALA A 213 5.83 -16.49 -10.35
N PHE A 214 6.70 -17.04 -9.49
CA PHE A 214 7.93 -16.40 -9.07
C PHE A 214 9.01 -17.43 -8.76
N GLU A 215 10.26 -17.11 -9.11
CA GLU A 215 11.46 -17.85 -8.74
C GLU A 215 12.60 -16.85 -8.45
N GLY A 216 13.05 -16.78 -7.21
CA GLY A 216 14.13 -15.87 -6.78
C GLY A 216 14.46 -16.03 -5.31
N ASP A 217 15.68 -15.71 -4.92
CA ASP A 217 16.18 -15.77 -3.54
C ASP A 217 15.85 -17.08 -2.80
N GLY A 218 15.91 -18.20 -3.53
CA GLY A 218 15.60 -19.53 -2.98
C GLY A 218 14.11 -19.83 -2.80
N HIS A 219 13.22 -18.97 -3.25
CA HIS A 219 11.77 -19.14 -3.21
C HIS A 219 11.22 -19.43 -4.61
N LYS A 220 10.23 -20.31 -4.69
CA LYS A 220 9.55 -20.66 -5.94
C LYS A 220 8.09 -20.99 -5.68
N PHE A 221 7.20 -20.45 -6.51
CA PHE A 221 5.78 -20.81 -6.55
C PHE A 221 5.18 -20.54 -7.92
N SER A 222 4.06 -21.21 -8.21
CA SER A 222 3.23 -20.96 -9.40
C SER A 222 1.80 -21.38 -9.12
N TYR A 223 0.83 -20.54 -9.50
CA TYR A 223 -0.60 -20.76 -9.31
C TYR A 223 -1.38 -20.32 -10.52
N ASP A 224 -2.50 -21.01 -10.78
CA ASP A 224 -3.44 -20.71 -11.86
C ASP A 224 -4.86 -20.56 -11.31
N GLY A 225 -5.59 -19.60 -11.82
CA GLY A 225 -7.00 -19.43 -11.50
C GLY A 225 -7.31 -18.88 -10.11
N THR A 226 -6.33 -18.27 -9.46
CA THR A 226 -6.39 -17.76 -8.09
C THR A 226 -6.84 -16.29 -8.02
N ASN A 227 -6.72 -15.68 -6.84
CA ASN A 227 -7.07 -14.28 -6.63
C ASN A 227 -6.17 -13.34 -7.40
N GLY A 228 -6.75 -12.25 -7.88
CA GLY A 228 -6.00 -11.15 -8.47
C GLY A 228 -6.87 -9.89 -8.55
N PHE A 229 -6.22 -8.75 -8.55
CA PHE A 229 -6.90 -7.46 -8.69
C PHE A 229 -5.92 -6.37 -9.17
N LEU A 230 -6.51 -5.29 -9.68
CA LEU A 230 -5.80 -4.02 -9.88
C LEU A 230 -6.26 -3.04 -8.82
N ILE A 231 -5.32 -2.21 -8.36
CA ILE A 231 -5.60 -1.14 -7.40
C ILE A 231 -4.63 0.02 -7.61
N THR A 232 -5.12 1.24 -7.44
CA THR A 232 -4.28 2.43 -7.33
C THR A 232 -4.38 2.97 -5.93
N ILE A 233 -3.25 3.15 -5.27
CA ILE A 233 -3.18 3.63 -3.89
C ILE A 233 -2.58 5.03 -3.82
N HIS A 234 -2.93 5.74 -2.75
CA HIS A 234 -2.23 6.94 -2.30
C HIS A 234 -1.65 6.71 -0.91
N PHE A 235 -0.36 6.99 -0.75
CA PHE A 235 0.36 6.84 0.50
C PHE A 235 1.35 7.99 0.69
N SER A 236 1.26 8.68 1.82
CA SER A 236 2.13 9.80 2.18
C SER A 236 2.52 9.74 3.65
N GLY A 237 3.62 10.38 4.02
CA GLY A 237 4.07 10.36 5.40
C GLY A 237 5.41 11.04 5.62
N SER A 238 5.98 10.79 6.80
CA SER A 238 7.31 11.24 7.17
C SER A 238 8.34 10.14 6.92
N ALA A 239 9.52 10.54 6.45
CA ALA A 239 10.67 9.65 6.32
C ALA A 239 11.06 9.09 7.70
N LYS A 240 11.28 7.77 7.77
CA LYS A 240 11.86 7.19 8.98
C LYS A 240 13.36 7.48 9.03
N PRO A 241 13.93 7.68 10.23
CA PRO A 241 15.39 7.68 10.38
C PRO A 241 15.94 6.35 9.84
N VAL A 242 17.01 6.44 9.02
CA VAL A 242 17.74 5.23 8.62
C VAL A 242 18.28 4.62 9.92
N SER A 243 17.76 3.47 10.34
CA SER A 243 18.38 2.69 11.40
C SER A 243 19.74 2.22 10.86
N ALA A 244 20.82 2.61 11.53
CA ALA A 244 22.14 2.06 11.27
C ALA A 244 22.17 0.64 11.91
N ASP A 245 21.75 -0.36 11.12
CA ASP A 245 21.97 -1.78 11.44
C ASP A 245 22.98 -2.37 10.46
#